data_3f983f754f5105f120e84ef7af0076cc
#
_entry.id   3f983f754f5105f120e84ef7af0076cc
#
_cell.length_a   1.000
_cell.length_b   1.000
_cell.length_c   1.000
_cell.angle_alpha   90.00
_cell.angle_beta   90.00
_cell.angle_gamma   90.00
#
_symmetry.space_group_name_H-M   'P 1'
#
loop_
_entity.id
_entity.type
_entity.pdbx_description
1 polymer ?
#
loop_
_entity_poly.entity_id
_entity_poly.type
_entity_poly.pdbx_seq_one_letter_code
_entity_poly.pdbx_strand_id
1 'polypeptide(L)'
;MATTLFTQNIIACIWDFDKTLIPDYMQSPLFRYYGVDEANFWTETNSMVERYRQRGYHISGEIAYLNHLLTYVHAGNMAKLNNKILRECGAAIKFYPGMPDFFERSRTFVAEKELYRKHEIQLEHYIVSTGLAGVALGVRLGLR
;
A
#
# COMPACT_ATOMS: atom_id res chain seq x y z
N MET A 1 -18.82 -24.88 34.35
CA MET A 1 -18.92 -23.79 33.35
C MET A 1 -18.08 -24.21 32.18
N ALA A 2 -18.69 -24.41 31.02
CA ALA A 2 -17.94 -24.72 29.81
C ALA A 2 -17.13 -23.48 29.41
N THR A 3 -15.82 -23.59 29.35
CA THR A 3 -14.96 -22.59 28.78
C THR A 3 -15.34 -22.46 27.31
N THR A 4 -15.80 -21.27 26.90
CA THR A 4 -16.08 -20.95 25.50
C THR A 4 -14.74 -21.06 24.78
N LEU A 5 -14.54 -22.13 24.02
CA LEU A 5 -13.41 -22.23 23.10
C LEU A 5 -13.58 -21.12 22.07
N PHE A 6 -12.65 -20.19 22.02
CA PHE A 6 -12.57 -19.23 20.90
C PHE A 6 -12.27 -20.04 19.63
N THR A 7 -13.29 -20.27 18.82
CA THR A 7 -13.11 -20.88 17.50
C THR A 7 -12.53 -19.81 16.59
N GLN A 8 -11.30 -20.03 16.11
CA GLN A 8 -10.72 -19.21 15.05
C GLN A 8 -11.32 -19.68 13.72
N ASN A 9 -12.24 -18.90 13.18
CA ASN A 9 -12.96 -19.18 11.95
C ASN A 9 -12.67 -18.18 10.83
N ILE A 10 -11.67 -17.31 11.01
CA ILE A 10 -11.26 -16.32 10.02
C ILE A 10 -9.94 -16.75 9.37
N ILE A 11 -9.96 -16.86 8.06
CA ILE A 11 -8.74 -16.96 7.24
C ILE A 11 -8.37 -15.55 6.82
N ALA A 12 -7.25 -15.03 7.35
CA ALA A 12 -6.75 -13.71 7.00
C ALA A 12 -5.69 -13.81 5.90
N CYS A 13 -5.96 -13.21 4.73
CA CYS A 13 -4.96 -13.00 3.69
C CYS A 13 -4.36 -11.61 3.83
N ILE A 14 -3.07 -11.54 4.14
CA ILE A 14 -2.34 -10.29 4.31
C ILE A 14 -1.53 -10.02 3.05
N TRP A 15 -1.73 -8.84 2.44
CA TRP A 15 -1.13 -8.44 1.19
C TRP A 15 -0.20 -7.26 1.39
N ASP A 16 0.95 -7.30 0.75
CA ASP A 16 1.70 -6.10 0.44
C ASP A 16 1.04 -5.39 -0.75
N PHE A 17 1.32 -4.10 -0.93
CA PHE A 17 0.66 -3.29 -1.94
C PHE A 17 1.53 -3.09 -3.19
N ASP A 18 2.70 -2.48 -3.02
CA ASP A 18 3.60 -2.11 -4.11
C ASP A 18 4.21 -3.35 -4.76
N LYS A 19 4.12 -3.48 -6.10
CA LYS A 19 4.61 -4.64 -6.87
C LYS A 19 3.99 -6.00 -6.47
N THR A 20 2.98 -5.96 -5.61
CA THR A 20 2.18 -7.13 -5.20
C THR A 20 0.76 -7.03 -5.74
N LEU A 21 0.04 -5.97 -5.46
CA LEU A 21 -1.31 -5.72 -5.99
C LEU A 21 -1.26 -4.82 -7.23
N ILE A 22 -0.24 -3.99 -7.34
CA ILE A 22 0.01 -3.06 -8.43
C ILE A 22 1.40 -3.31 -9.04
N PRO A 23 1.62 -3.05 -10.34
CA PRO A 23 2.91 -3.29 -10.99
C PRO A 23 4.00 -2.28 -10.60
N ASP A 24 3.62 -1.09 -10.18
CA ASP A 24 4.50 0.02 -9.85
C ASP A 24 4.56 0.30 -8.34
N TYR A 25 5.21 1.38 -7.95
CA TYR A 25 5.08 1.95 -6.61
C TYR A 25 3.84 2.86 -6.53
N MET A 26 3.20 2.93 -5.37
CA MET A 26 2.03 3.80 -5.18
C MET A 26 2.36 5.28 -5.35
N GLN A 27 3.62 5.68 -5.24
CA GLN A 27 4.09 7.04 -5.46
C GLN A 27 4.23 7.41 -6.96
N SER A 28 4.29 6.43 -7.87
CA SER A 28 4.50 6.67 -9.30
C SER A 28 3.47 7.63 -9.92
N PRO A 29 2.15 7.57 -9.61
CA PRO A 29 1.21 8.58 -10.08
C PRO A 29 1.50 10.00 -9.57
N LEU A 30 2.02 10.12 -8.33
CA LEU A 30 2.41 11.41 -7.76
C LEU A 30 3.59 12.02 -8.49
N PHE A 31 4.61 11.23 -8.80
CA PHE A 31 5.77 11.68 -9.58
C PHE A 31 5.34 12.12 -10.98
N ARG A 32 4.48 11.35 -11.64
CA ARG A 32 3.90 11.73 -12.94
C ARG A 32 3.10 13.04 -12.88
N TYR A 33 2.31 13.24 -11.83
CA TYR A 33 1.51 14.45 -11.64
C TYR A 33 2.37 15.71 -11.56
N TYR A 34 3.53 15.63 -10.90
CA TYR A 34 4.46 16.75 -10.72
C TYR A 34 5.59 16.79 -11.75
N GLY A 35 5.67 15.84 -12.68
CA GLY A 35 6.77 15.75 -13.64
C GLY A 35 8.13 15.45 -13.00
N VAL A 36 8.12 14.75 -11.85
CA VAL A 36 9.35 14.33 -11.16
C VAL A 36 9.90 13.07 -11.80
N ASP A 37 11.21 13.04 -12.04
CA ASP A 37 11.91 11.83 -12.48
C ASP A 37 11.97 10.83 -11.33
N GLU A 38 11.16 9.78 -11.43
CA GLU A 38 11.05 8.74 -10.40
C GLU A 38 12.37 8.01 -10.19
N ALA A 39 13.12 7.69 -11.26
CA ALA A 39 14.37 6.96 -11.14
C ALA A 39 15.43 7.80 -10.42
N ASN A 40 15.50 9.09 -10.72
CA ASN A 40 16.39 10.01 -10.02
C ASN A 40 16.01 10.17 -8.56
N PHE A 41 14.71 10.34 -8.25
CA PHE A 41 14.23 10.44 -6.87
C PHE A 41 14.66 9.23 -6.02
N TRP A 42 14.49 8.01 -6.54
CA TRP A 42 14.90 6.80 -5.82
C TRP A 42 16.42 6.66 -5.70
N THR A 43 17.17 7.09 -6.70
CA THR A 43 18.63 7.12 -6.65
C THR A 43 19.12 8.07 -5.56
N GLU A 44 18.55 9.26 -5.48
CA GLU A 44 18.84 10.24 -4.42
C GLU A 44 18.48 9.70 -3.04
N THR A 45 17.29 9.10 -2.90
CA THR A 45 16.83 8.48 -1.65
C THR A 45 17.82 7.39 -1.16
N ASN A 46 18.20 6.48 -2.04
CA ASN A 46 19.14 5.40 -1.70
C ASN A 46 20.53 5.96 -1.30
N SER A 47 20.98 7.00 -1.98
CA SER A 47 22.24 7.67 -1.63
C SER A 47 22.19 8.37 -0.26
N MET A 48 21.00 8.83 0.17
CA MET A 48 20.81 9.37 1.53
C MET A 48 20.97 8.26 2.58
N VAL A 49 20.34 7.11 2.40
CA VAL A 49 20.47 5.95 3.31
C VAL A 49 21.94 5.59 3.48
N GLU A 50 22.69 5.50 2.38
CA GLU A 50 24.09 5.17 2.41
C GLU A 50 24.94 6.22 3.15
N ARG A 51 24.70 7.51 2.92
CA ARG A 51 25.39 8.60 3.63
C ARG A 51 25.12 8.58 5.15
N TYR A 52 23.91 8.26 5.57
CA TYR A 52 23.59 8.10 6.99
C TYR A 52 24.31 6.90 7.58
N ARG A 53 24.34 5.77 6.86
CA ARG A 53 25.06 4.56 7.27
C ARG A 53 26.56 4.81 7.50
N GLN A 54 27.19 5.54 6.58
CA GLN A 54 28.62 5.93 6.69
C GLN A 54 28.91 6.81 7.91
N ARG A 55 27.90 7.53 8.42
CA ARG A 55 27.97 8.32 9.64
C ARG A 55 27.60 7.56 10.90
N GLY A 56 27.37 6.25 10.81
CA GLY A 56 26.99 5.40 11.93
C GLY A 56 25.49 5.44 12.29
N TYR A 57 24.64 6.05 11.46
CA TYR A 57 23.18 6.08 11.66
C TYR A 57 22.50 5.03 10.78
N HIS A 58 21.56 4.28 11.38
CA HIS A 58 20.69 3.37 10.66
C HIS A 58 19.32 4.01 10.47
N ILE A 59 18.98 4.35 9.22
CA ILE A 59 17.66 4.81 8.84
C ILE A 59 17.04 3.80 7.85
N SER A 60 15.75 3.58 7.96
CA SER A 60 15.05 2.74 6.98
C SER A 60 14.84 3.50 5.66
N GLY A 61 14.66 2.75 4.57
CA GLY A 61 14.33 3.32 3.26
C GLY A 61 13.05 4.15 3.30
N GLU A 62 12.07 3.74 4.12
CA GLU A 62 10.79 4.42 4.29
C GLU A 62 10.98 5.81 4.92
N ILE A 63 11.80 5.90 5.97
CA ILE A 63 12.13 7.19 6.60
C ILE A 63 12.87 8.08 5.60
N ALA A 64 13.82 7.52 4.86
CA ALA A 64 14.60 8.27 3.88
C ALA A 64 13.69 8.85 2.79
N TYR A 65 12.81 8.03 2.16
CA TYR A 65 11.98 8.53 1.08
C TYR A 65 10.94 9.55 1.55
N LEU A 66 10.35 9.38 2.74
CA LEU A 66 9.40 10.34 3.29
C LEU A 66 10.06 11.70 3.53
N ASN A 67 11.27 11.72 4.13
CA ASN A 67 12.03 12.95 4.30
C ASN A 67 12.42 13.59 2.96
N HIS A 68 12.83 12.76 1.99
CA HIS A 68 13.18 13.25 0.66
C HIS A 68 11.97 13.83 -0.08
N LEU A 69 10.81 13.22 0.05
CA LEU A 69 9.55 13.74 -0.46
C LEU A 69 9.23 15.13 0.12
N LEU A 70 9.41 15.30 1.44
CA LEU A 70 9.24 16.61 2.08
C LEU A 70 10.26 17.64 1.55
N THR A 71 11.49 17.22 1.26
CA THR A 71 12.49 18.09 0.62
C THR A 71 12.00 18.57 -0.75
N TYR A 72 11.43 17.71 -1.57
CA TYR A 72 10.85 18.06 -2.87
C TYR A 72 9.68 19.03 -2.74
N VAL A 73 8.85 18.86 -1.70
CA VAL A 73 7.75 19.80 -1.41
C VAL A 73 8.30 21.16 -1.03
N HIS A 74 9.27 21.23 -0.13
CA HIS A 74 9.88 22.48 0.32
C HIS A 74 10.68 23.19 -0.78
N ALA A 75 11.31 22.44 -1.66
CA ALA A 75 12.02 22.99 -2.83
C ALA A 75 11.09 23.48 -3.95
N GLY A 76 9.77 23.27 -3.81
CA GLY A 76 8.77 23.69 -4.79
C GLY A 76 8.55 22.70 -5.95
N ASN A 77 9.29 21.59 -6.01
CA ASN A 77 9.13 20.55 -7.03
C ASN A 77 7.75 19.86 -6.94
N MET A 78 7.16 19.84 -5.73
CA MET A 78 5.81 19.34 -5.48
C MET A 78 4.96 20.43 -4.80
N ALA A 79 4.86 21.59 -5.44
CA ALA A 79 4.17 22.74 -4.91
C ALA A 79 2.69 22.43 -4.61
N LYS A 80 2.19 22.94 -3.45
CA LYS A 80 0.79 22.77 -2.99
C LYS A 80 0.36 21.31 -2.82
N LEU A 81 1.29 20.37 -2.65
CA LEU A 81 0.94 18.99 -2.31
C LEU A 81 0.02 18.97 -1.08
N ASN A 82 -1.09 18.24 -1.21
CA ASN A 82 -2.10 18.11 -0.15
C ASN A 82 -2.84 16.76 -0.29
N ASN A 83 -3.66 16.44 0.70
CA ASN A 83 -4.39 15.17 0.74
C ASN A 83 -5.37 14.97 -0.42
N LYS A 84 -5.89 16.03 -1.04
CA LYS A 84 -6.75 15.94 -2.22
C LYS A 84 -5.95 15.40 -3.41
N ILE A 85 -4.79 15.99 -3.68
CA ILE A 85 -3.88 15.54 -4.76
C ILE A 85 -3.44 14.10 -4.53
N LEU A 86 -3.08 13.74 -3.29
CA LEU A 86 -2.70 12.37 -2.95
C LEU A 86 -3.84 11.37 -3.27
N ARG A 87 -5.09 11.69 -2.94
CA ARG A 87 -6.24 10.83 -3.26
C ARG A 87 -6.49 10.74 -4.76
N GLU A 88 -6.36 11.85 -5.50
CA GLU A 88 -6.49 11.86 -6.95
C GLU A 88 -5.41 10.98 -7.61
N CYS A 89 -4.18 11.04 -7.13
CA CYS A 89 -3.09 10.14 -7.56
C CYS A 89 -3.41 8.68 -7.23
N GLY A 90 -3.97 8.40 -6.04
CA GLY A 90 -4.42 7.06 -5.66
C GLY A 90 -5.49 6.50 -6.59
N ALA A 91 -6.45 7.33 -7.01
CA ALA A 91 -7.50 6.95 -7.95
C ALA A 91 -6.97 6.60 -9.36
N ALA A 92 -5.77 7.06 -9.70
CA ALA A 92 -5.10 6.77 -10.98
C ALA A 92 -4.27 5.47 -10.96
N ILE A 93 -4.16 4.80 -9.81
CA ILE A 93 -3.44 3.53 -9.67
C ILE A 93 -4.13 2.43 -10.46
N LYS A 94 -3.34 1.68 -11.21
CA LYS A 94 -3.79 0.50 -11.96
C LYS A 94 -3.34 -0.77 -11.24
N PHE A 95 -4.27 -1.67 -11.02
CA PHE A 95 -4.00 -2.99 -10.47
C PHE A 95 -3.50 -3.97 -11.52
N TYR A 96 -2.87 -5.05 -11.07
CA TYR A 96 -2.67 -6.21 -11.94
C TYR A 96 -4.00 -6.74 -12.48
N PRO A 97 -4.01 -7.35 -13.68
CA PRO A 97 -5.21 -7.97 -14.23
C PRO A 97 -5.86 -8.95 -13.25
N GLY A 98 -7.17 -8.81 -13.05
CA GLY A 98 -7.94 -9.62 -12.12
C GLY A 98 -8.02 -9.09 -10.69
N MET A 99 -7.24 -8.07 -10.36
CA MET A 99 -7.38 -7.30 -9.13
C MET A 99 -8.20 -6.02 -9.42
N PRO A 100 -9.04 -5.51 -8.54
CA PRO A 100 -9.41 -5.99 -7.19
C PRO A 100 -10.49 -7.10 -7.15
N ASP A 101 -11.04 -7.54 -8.30
CA ASP A 101 -12.17 -8.51 -8.37
C ASP A 101 -11.83 -9.84 -7.67
N PHE A 102 -10.53 -10.17 -7.58
CA PHE A 102 -10.06 -11.36 -6.87
C PHE A 102 -10.53 -11.39 -5.41
N PHE A 103 -10.57 -10.27 -4.73
CA PHE A 103 -10.97 -10.20 -3.32
C PHE A 103 -12.43 -10.66 -3.13
N GLU A 104 -13.33 -10.19 -3.97
CA GLU A 104 -14.74 -10.59 -3.92
C GLU A 104 -14.92 -12.04 -4.33
N ARG A 105 -14.29 -12.46 -5.43
CA ARG A 105 -14.40 -13.83 -5.92
C ARG A 105 -13.89 -14.86 -4.92
N SER A 106 -12.78 -14.57 -4.23
CA SER A 106 -12.21 -15.47 -3.22
C SER A 106 -13.08 -15.54 -1.95
N ARG A 107 -13.66 -14.42 -1.51
CA ARG A 107 -14.64 -14.42 -0.42
C ARG A 107 -15.87 -15.25 -0.78
N THR A 108 -16.43 -15.03 -1.96
CA THR A 108 -17.58 -15.81 -2.46
C THR A 108 -17.25 -17.30 -2.54
N PHE A 109 -16.07 -17.64 -3.07
CA PHE A 109 -15.64 -19.04 -3.15
C PHE A 109 -15.60 -19.72 -1.77
N VAL A 110 -15.11 -19.03 -0.73
CA VAL A 110 -15.10 -19.57 0.64
C VAL A 110 -16.52 -19.67 1.20
N ALA A 111 -17.33 -18.63 1.02
CA ALA A 111 -18.69 -18.56 1.56
C ALA A 111 -19.64 -19.61 0.94
N GLU A 112 -19.43 -19.99 -0.32
CA GLU A 112 -20.25 -20.98 -1.04
C GLU A 112 -19.90 -22.43 -0.69
N LYS A 113 -18.74 -22.70 -0.06
CA LYS A 113 -18.38 -24.06 0.36
C LYS A 113 -19.19 -24.48 1.59
N GLU A 114 -20.00 -25.52 1.43
CA GLU A 114 -20.87 -26.04 2.50
C GLU A 114 -20.09 -26.36 3.78
N LEU A 115 -18.93 -27.00 3.64
CA LEU A 115 -18.04 -27.33 4.77
C LEU A 115 -17.59 -26.08 5.51
N TYR A 116 -17.21 -25.03 4.79
CA TYR A 116 -16.75 -23.78 5.40
C TYR A 116 -17.90 -23.04 6.08
N ARG A 117 -19.06 -22.98 5.42
CA ARG A 117 -20.28 -22.38 5.99
C ARG A 117 -20.74 -23.09 7.26
N LYS A 118 -20.66 -24.44 7.31
CA LYS A 118 -21.02 -25.23 8.50
C LYS A 118 -20.14 -24.88 9.70
N HIS A 119 -18.91 -24.48 9.47
CA HIS A 119 -17.95 -24.08 10.52
C HIS A 119 -17.76 -22.57 10.63
N GLU A 120 -18.66 -21.78 9.99
CA GLU A 120 -18.62 -20.32 10.01
C GLU A 120 -17.28 -19.71 9.56
N ILE A 121 -16.55 -20.44 8.69
CA ILE A 121 -15.25 -19.99 8.19
C ILE A 121 -15.48 -18.82 7.21
N GLN A 122 -14.74 -17.73 7.45
CA GLN A 122 -14.75 -16.50 6.65
C GLN A 122 -13.37 -16.22 6.09
N LEU A 123 -13.32 -15.56 4.94
CA LEU A 123 -12.09 -15.07 4.33
C LEU A 123 -12.07 -13.55 4.39
N GLU A 124 -11.02 -13.01 4.99
CA GLU A 124 -10.77 -11.58 5.06
C GLU A 124 -9.45 -11.21 4.35
N HIS A 125 -9.42 -10.04 3.72
CA HIS A 125 -8.23 -9.52 3.08
C HIS A 125 -7.78 -8.24 3.78
N TYR A 126 -6.50 -8.20 4.13
CA TYR A 126 -5.85 -7.06 4.76
C TYR A 126 -4.70 -6.59 3.89
N ILE A 127 -4.53 -5.27 3.78
CA ILE A 127 -3.39 -4.68 3.09
C ILE A 127 -2.50 -4.02 4.15
N VAL A 128 -1.23 -4.39 4.14
CA VAL A 128 -0.19 -3.80 4.98
C VAL A 128 0.83 -3.15 4.06
N SER A 129 1.01 -1.85 4.20
CA SER A 129 1.91 -1.06 3.37
C SER A 129 2.55 0.06 4.18
N THR A 130 3.80 0.37 3.88
CA THR A 130 4.53 1.54 4.41
C THR A 130 4.33 2.80 3.56
N GLY A 131 3.43 2.76 2.59
CA GLY A 131 3.16 3.84 1.65
C GLY A 131 2.36 5.01 2.23
N LEU A 132 2.05 5.98 1.36
CA LEU A 132 1.34 7.21 1.73
C LEU A 132 -0.16 6.92 1.96
N ALA A 133 -0.63 7.07 3.19
CA ALA A 133 -2.04 6.88 3.54
C ALA A 133 -3.01 7.71 2.67
N GLY A 134 -2.62 8.94 2.30
CA GLY A 134 -3.41 9.79 1.42
C GLY A 134 -3.62 9.20 0.02
N VAL A 135 -2.62 8.50 -0.52
CA VAL A 135 -2.72 7.77 -1.79
C VAL A 135 -3.59 6.53 -1.61
N ALA A 136 -3.34 5.74 -0.56
CA ALA A 136 -4.11 4.54 -0.26
C ALA A 136 -5.62 4.81 -0.11
N LEU A 137 -6.00 5.95 0.48
CA LEU A 137 -7.40 6.38 0.59
C LEU A 137 -8.06 6.75 -0.75
N GLY A 138 -7.28 7.03 -1.79
CA GLY A 138 -7.77 7.26 -3.15
C GLY A 138 -8.04 5.97 -3.92
N VAL A 139 -7.47 4.87 -3.48
CA VAL A 139 -7.54 3.58 -4.17
C VAL A 139 -8.91 2.93 -3.94
N ARG A 140 -9.55 2.47 -5.01
CA ARG A 140 -10.85 1.76 -4.93
C ARG A 140 -10.61 0.25 -4.90
N LEU A 141 -10.45 -0.30 -3.70
CA LEU A 141 -10.16 -1.72 -3.49
C LEU A 141 -11.41 -2.61 -3.30
N GLY A 142 -12.58 -2.02 -3.08
CA GLY A 142 -13.77 -2.81 -2.74
C GLY A 142 -13.64 -3.61 -1.43
N LEU A 143 -12.66 -3.27 -0.59
CA LEU A 143 -12.52 -3.83 0.75
C LEU A 143 -13.56 -3.18 1.65
N ARG A 144 -14.38 -4.00 2.29
CA ARG A 144 -15.29 -3.61 3.37
C ARG A 144 -14.81 -4.23 4.66
#